data_9970bfb4342debac0529b31b8d8ef9a4
#
_entry.id   9970bfb4342debac0529b31b8d8ef9a4
#
_cell.length_a   1.000
_cell.length_b   1.000
_cell.length_c   1.000
_cell.angle_alpha   90.00
_cell.angle_beta   90.00
_cell.angle_gamma   90.00
#
_symmetry.space_group_name_H-M   'P 1'
#
loop_
_entity.id
_entity.type
_entity.pdbx_description
1 polymer ?
#
loop_
_entity_poly.entity_id
_entity_poly.type
_entity_poly.pdbx_seq_one_letter_code
_entity_poly.pdbx_strand_id
1 'polypeptide(L)'
;MATLKDVAKASGLTVGTVSRVLNNRGYISDKTREKVYRVMKELNYQPNEMARSLSKQKNNTIGVILPQIEHPYFAKVLSRLEREAAKQGYRIMLFVSRNKEKREEQCIEMCKSGRVAGVVLCSGSFETEKFRGLDFPLITLERSMDEGTSGVECDNYQGGTLATQHLIDKKCHKLMYIGGMSAGEDIHMPADFREVAFRDTCAKTKTENVVIVTEKQMFDSMEYYEFVREKLIEHPDVDGVFASSDVIGA
;
A
#
# COMPACT_ATOMS: atom_id res chain seq x y z
N MET A 1 -12.05 -13.83 -32.24
CA MET A 1 -11.39 -14.44 -31.04
C MET A 1 -12.05 -15.77 -30.78
N ALA A 2 -11.31 -16.88 -30.66
CA ALA A 2 -11.89 -18.18 -30.33
C ALA A 2 -12.59 -18.15 -28.97
N THR A 3 -13.65 -18.91 -28.82
CA THR A 3 -14.45 -19.00 -27.58
C THR A 3 -14.34 -20.39 -26.96
N LEU A 4 -14.80 -20.54 -25.72
CA LEU A 4 -14.88 -21.86 -25.07
C LEU A 4 -15.75 -22.84 -25.85
N LYS A 5 -16.77 -22.33 -26.55
CA LYS A 5 -17.63 -23.15 -27.42
C LYS A 5 -16.88 -23.67 -28.65
N ASP A 6 -16.00 -22.88 -29.22
CA ASP A 6 -15.20 -23.28 -30.38
C ASP A 6 -14.19 -24.38 -29.99
N VAL A 7 -13.56 -24.27 -28.81
CA VAL A 7 -12.69 -25.32 -28.27
C VAL A 7 -13.47 -26.62 -28.02
N ALA A 8 -14.68 -26.54 -27.48
CA ALA A 8 -15.53 -27.68 -27.26
C ALA A 8 -15.89 -28.36 -28.59
N LYS A 9 -16.32 -27.57 -29.60
CA LYS A 9 -16.65 -28.06 -30.94
C LYS A 9 -15.43 -28.72 -31.62
N ALA A 10 -14.27 -28.06 -31.62
CA ALA A 10 -13.08 -28.58 -32.26
C ALA A 10 -12.49 -29.82 -31.54
N SER A 11 -12.65 -29.89 -30.23
CA SER A 11 -12.24 -31.07 -29.45
C SER A 11 -13.26 -32.21 -29.45
N GLY A 12 -14.46 -32.03 -30.00
CA GLY A 12 -15.53 -33.01 -29.95
C GLY A 12 -16.03 -33.32 -28.53
N LEU A 13 -15.94 -32.35 -27.63
CA LEU A 13 -16.33 -32.45 -26.23
C LEU A 13 -17.42 -31.45 -25.88
N THR A 14 -18.09 -31.67 -24.76
CA THR A 14 -19.05 -30.68 -24.26
C THR A 14 -18.33 -29.48 -23.64
N VAL A 15 -18.97 -28.30 -23.66
CA VAL A 15 -18.46 -27.10 -23.00
C VAL A 15 -18.19 -27.35 -21.51
N GLY A 16 -19.07 -28.17 -20.86
CA GLY A 16 -18.88 -28.58 -19.47
C GLY A 16 -17.60 -29.40 -19.25
N THR A 17 -17.26 -30.31 -20.16
CA THR A 17 -16.05 -31.12 -20.10
C THR A 17 -14.79 -30.23 -20.28
N VAL A 18 -14.80 -29.35 -21.27
CA VAL A 18 -13.70 -28.40 -21.47
C VAL A 18 -13.52 -27.49 -20.23
N SER A 19 -14.63 -26.97 -19.70
CA SER A 19 -14.60 -26.17 -18.47
C SER A 19 -14.03 -26.93 -17.26
N ARG A 20 -14.36 -28.24 -17.12
CA ARG A 20 -13.78 -29.10 -16.05
C ARG A 20 -12.26 -29.28 -16.24
N VAL A 21 -11.80 -29.51 -17.47
CA VAL A 21 -10.35 -29.59 -17.79
C VAL A 21 -9.66 -28.31 -17.33
N LEU A 22 -10.14 -27.15 -17.77
CA LEU A 22 -9.56 -25.84 -17.46
C LEU A 22 -9.58 -25.50 -15.96
N ASN A 23 -10.57 -25.97 -15.25
CA ASN A 23 -10.73 -25.69 -13.82
C ASN A 23 -10.17 -26.81 -12.92
N ASN A 24 -9.58 -27.84 -13.50
CA ASN A 24 -9.08 -29.04 -12.79
C ASN A 24 -10.13 -29.63 -11.83
N ARG A 25 -11.42 -29.75 -12.28
CA ARG A 25 -12.52 -30.23 -11.47
C ARG A 25 -12.94 -31.64 -11.90
N GLY A 26 -13.01 -32.56 -10.93
CA GLY A 26 -13.41 -33.96 -11.12
C GLY A 26 -12.33 -34.79 -11.84
N TYR A 27 -12.61 -36.08 -11.95
CA TYR A 27 -11.72 -36.99 -12.67
C TYR A 27 -11.81 -36.77 -14.17
N ILE A 28 -10.69 -36.49 -14.80
CA ILE A 28 -10.54 -36.29 -16.25
C ILE A 28 -9.26 -37.00 -16.68
N SER A 29 -9.39 -37.91 -17.67
CA SER A 29 -8.24 -38.66 -18.19
C SER A 29 -7.20 -37.73 -18.83
N ASP A 30 -5.92 -38.10 -18.74
CA ASP A 30 -4.83 -37.34 -19.32
C ASP A 30 -5.01 -37.16 -20.83
N LYS A 31 -5.50 -38.20 -21.53
CA LYS A 31 -5.83 -38.13 -22.96
C LYS A 31 -6.83 -37.01 -23.28
N THR A 32 -7.83 -36.82 -22.42
CA THR A 32 -8.81 -35.73 -22.58
C THR A 32 -8.18 -34.38 -22.33
N ARG A 33 -7.31 -34.26 -21.32
CA ARG A 33 -6.57 -33.02 -21.03
C ARG A 33 -5.69 -32.63 -22.20
N GLU A 34 -4.85 -33.53 -22.68
CA GLU A 34 -3.97 -33.32 -23.82
C GLU A 34 -4.72 -32.85 -25.05
N LYS A 35 -5.87 -33.50 -25.35
CA LYS A 35 -6.74 -33.14 -26.48
C LYS A 35 -7.22 -31.68 -26.35
N VAL A 36 -7.71 -31.30 -25.19
CA VAL A 36 -8.19 -29.91 -24.96
C VAL A 36 -7.08 -28.91 -25.10
N TYR A 37 -5.93 -29.11 -24.45
CA TYR A 37 -4.80 -28.18 -24.53
C TYR A 37 -4.23 -28.06 -25.94
N ARG A 38 -4.18 -29.14 -26.70
CA ARG A 38 -3.77 -29.10 -28.11
C ARG A 38 -4.69 -28.23 -28.94
N VAL A 39 -6.02 -28.45 -28.85
CA VAL A 39 -7.02 -27.66 -29.57
C VAL A 39 -6.99 -26.18 -29.16
N MET A 40 -6.78 -25.89 -27.88
CA MET A 40 -6.60 -24.52 -27.41
C MET A 40 -5.41 -23.84 -28.08
N LYS A 41 -4.29 -24.55 -28.22
CA LYS A 41 -3.09 -24.06 -28.89
C LYS A 41 -3.36 -23.82 -30.40
N GLU A 42 -4.01 -24.75 -31.06
CA GLU A 42 -4.37 -24.65 -32.49
C GLU A 42 -5.30 -23.46 -32.76
N LEU A 43 -6.25 -23.21 -31.88
CA LEU A 43 -7.20 -22.10 -31.99
C LEU A 43 -6.67 -20.77 -31.41
N ASN A 44 -5.46 -20.75 -30.89
CA ASN A 44 -4.92 -19.63 -30.10
C ASN A 44 -5.91 -19.13 -29.04
N TYR A 45 -6.61 -20.08 -28.39
CA TYR A 45 -7.60 -19.80 -27.37
C TYR A 45 -6.91 -19.61 -26.01
N GLN A 46 -7.12 -18.47 -25.41
CA GLN A 46 -6.74 -18.20 -24.02
C GLN A 46 -8.01 -18.12 -23.17
N PRO A 47 -8.07 -18.84 -22.03
CA PRO A 47 -9.20 -18.72 -21.12
C PRO A 47 -9.38 -17.28 -20.68
N ASN A 48 -10.58 -16.74 -20.85
CA ASN A 48 -10.91 -15.43 -20.33
C ASN A 48 -11.02 -15.50 -18.81
N GLU A 49 -9.98 -15.00 -18.13
CA GLU A 49 -9.90 -15.03 -16.68
C GLU A 49 -11.00 -14.18 -16.00
N MET A 50 -11.46 -13.10 -16.65
CA MET A 50 -12.60 -12.33 -16.15
C MET A 50 -13.90 -13.17 -16.17
N ALA A 51 -14.18 -13.91 -17.26
CA ALA A 51 -15.32 -14.82 -17.30
C ALA A 51 -15.19 -15.97 -16.30
N ARG A 52 -13.97 -16.38 -16.02
CA ARG A 52 -13.65 -17.45 -15.06
C ARG A 52 -13.80 -16.98 -13.61
N SER A 53 -13.38 -15.76 -13.28
CA SER A 53 -13.58 -15.14 -11.96
C SER A 53 -15.06 -14.86 -11.69
N LEU A 54 -15.83 -14.42 -12.70
CA LEU A 54 -17.27 -14.27 -12.62
C LEU A 54 -17.98 -15.60 -12.28
N SER A 55 -17.53 -16.71 -12.89
CA SER A 55 -18.13 -18.04 -12.64
C SER A 55 -17.72 -18.63 -11.28
N LYS A 56 -16.59 -18.21 -10.71
CA LYS A 56 -16.06 -18.71 -9.43
C LYS A 56 -16.38 -17.79 -8.24
N GLN A 57 -16.92 -16.59 -8.47
CA GLN A 57 -17.09 -15.53 -7.47
C GLN A 57 -15.80 -15.22 -6.68
N LYS A 58 -14.64 -15.60 -7.22
CA LYS A 58 -13.33 -15.34 -6.60
C LYS A 58 -12.45 -14.61 -7.61
N ASN A 59 -12.10 -13.39 -7.31
CA ASN A 59 -11.06 -12.66 -8.02
C ASN A 59 -9.74 -12.81 -7.24
N ASN A 60 -8.66 -13.20 -7.92
CA ASN A 60 -7.33 -13.30 -7.33
C ASN A 60 -6.53 -12.00 -7.53
N THR A 61 -7.21 -10.86 -7.44
CA THR A 61 -6.59 -9.54 -7.59
C THR A 61 -6.74 -8.77 -6.30
N ILE A 62 -5.64 -8.26 -5.76
CA ILE A 62 -5.59 -7.37 -4.61
C ILE A 62 -5.39 -5.96 -5.11
N GLY A 63 -6.27 -5.03 -4.73
CA GLY A 63 -6.07 -3.60 -4.96
C GLY A 63 -5.03 -3.06 -4.00
N VAL A 64 -4.06 -2.30 -4.49
CA VAL A 64 -3.10 -1.57 -3.65
C VAL A 64 -3.19 -0.10 -4.00
N ILE A 65 -3.53 0.72 -3.02
CA ILE A 65 -3.69 2.17 -3.19
C ILE A 65 -2.55 2.85 -2.44
N LEU A 66 -1.65 3.50 -3.19
CA LEU A 66 -0.49 4.22 -2.68
C LEU A 66 -0.62 5.73 -2.95
N PRO A 67 -0.02 6.59 -2.15
CA PRO A 67 0.03 8.02 -2.45
C PRO A 67 0.89 8.29 -3.69
N GLN A 68 2.03 7.62 -3.81
CA GLN A 68 2.97 7.75 -4.94
C GLN A 68 3.89 6.52 -5.00
N ILE A 69 4.50 6.29 -6.16
CA ILE A 69 5.39 5.13 -6.39
C ILE A 69 6.87 5.50 -6.38
N GLU A 70 7.18 6.77 -6.53
CA GLU A 70 8.56 7.28 -6.52
C GLU A 70 9.19 7.25 -5.14
N HIS A 71 8.38 7.38 -4.09
CA HIS A 71 8.87 7.37 -2.71
C HIS A 71 9.45 6.00 -2.34
N PRO A 72 10.71 5.90 -1.90
CA PRO A 72 11.41 4.63 -1.68
C PRO A 72 10.68 3.65 -0.75
N TYR A 73 10.02 4.17 0.29
CA TYR A 73 9.20 3.37 1.21
C TYR A 73 8.08 2.66 0.46
N PHE A 74 7.24 3.40 -0.29
CA PHE A 74 6.09 2.79 -0.99
C PHE A 74 6.53 1.86 -2.12
N ALA A 75 7.60 2.19 -2.85
CA ALA A 75 8.18 1.31 -3.85
C ALA A 75 8.60 -0.03 -3.23
N LYS A 76 9.25 0.01 -2.08
CA LYS A 76 9.71 -1.18 -1.35
C LYS A 76 8.55 -2.01 -0.79
N VAL A 77 7.55 -1.34 -0.22
CA VAL A 77 6.31 -1.97 0.26
C VAL A 77 5.60 -2.68 -0.89
N LEU A 78 5.37 -1.98 -2.02
CA LEU A 78 4.72 -2.54 -3.19
C LEU A 78 5.44 -3.78 -3.72
N SER A 79 6.78 -3.70 -3.84
CA SER A 79 7.61 -4.83 -4.30
C SER A 79 7.49 -6.06 -3.38
N ARG A 80 7.37 -5.83 -2.07
CA ARG A 80 7.17 -6.92 -1.09
C ARG A 80 5.77 -7.51 -1.16
N LEU A 81 4.75 -6.65 -1.23
CA LEU A 81 3.35 -7.07 -1.38
C LEU A 81 3.16 -7.89 -2.65
N GLU A 82 3.70 -7.42 -3.79
CA GLU A 82 3.60 -8.15 -5.06
C GLU A 82 4.20 -9.56 -4.94
N ARG A 83 5.42 -9.65 -4.42
CA ARG A 83 6.10 -10.94 -4.27
C ARG A 83 5.33 -11.92 -3.39
N GLU A 84 4.80 -11.47 -2.25
CA GLU A 84 4.05 -12.35 -1.35
C GLU A 84 2.66 -12.69 -1.93
N ALA A 85 2.00 -11.75 -2.59
CA ALA A 85 0.74 -12.00 -3.31
C ALA A 85 0.93 -13.05 -4.42
N ALA A 86 1.99 -12.93 -5.22
CA ALA A 86 2.30 -13.87 -6.31
C ALA A 86 2.51 -15.31 -5.79
N LYS A 87 3.18 -15.49 -4.65
CA LYS A 87 3.35 -16.81 -4.00
C LYS A 87 2.01 -17.47 -3.66
N GLN A 88 1.00 -16.68 -3.35
CA GLN A 88 -0.35 -17.13 -3.02
C GLN A 88 -1.28 -17.17 -4.24
N GLY A 89 -0.77 -16.92 -5.44
CA GLY A 89 -1.53 -16.90 -6.69
C GLY A 89 -2.43 -15.66 -6.86
N TYR A 90 -2.14 -14.58 -6.14
CA TYR A 90 -2.77 -13.28 -6.32
C TYR A 90 -1.96 -12.38 -7.24
N ARG A 91 -2.65 -11.42 -7.85
CA ARG A 91 -2.07 -10.33 -8.64
C ARG A 91 -2.33 -9.00 -7.95
N ILE A 92 -1.47 -8.02 -8.18
CA ILE A 92 -1.67 -6.67 -7.70
C ILE A 92 -2.30 -5.81 -8.80
N MET A 93 -3.32 -5.04 -8.41
CA MET A 93 -3.84 -3.92 -9.18
C MET A 93 -3.46 -2.63 -8.44
N LEU A 94 -2.53 -1.88 -9.03
CA LEU A 94 -1.98 -0.69 -8.41
C LEU A 94 -2.78 0.55 -8.77
N PHE A 95 -3.05 1.37 -7.76
CA PHE A 95 -3.65 2.70 -7.87
C PHE A 95 -2.77 3.73 -7.17
N VAL A 96 -2.66 4.92 -7.77
CA VAL A 96 -1.92 6.05 -7.19
C VAL A 96 -2.89 7.18 -6.88
N SER A 97 -3.07 7.47 -5.59
CA SER A 97 -4.03 8.47 -5.10
C SER A 97 -3.49 9.90 -5.10
N ARG A 98 -2.16 10.06 -4.96
CA ARG A 98 -1.48 11.35 -4.74
C ARG A 98 -2.02 12.10 -3.51
N ASN A 99 -2.44 11.37 -2.48
CA ASN A 99 -3.09 11.92 -1.28
C ASN A 99 -4.23 12.89 -1.61
N LYS A 100 -4.98 12.60 -2.69
CA LYS A 100 -6.16 13.38 -3.09
C LYS A 100 -7.40 12.55 -2.84
N GLU A 101 -8.26 13.05 -1.96
CA GLU A 101 -9.50 12.42 -1.54
C GLU A 101 -10.32 11.88 -2.72
N LYS A 102 -10.65 12.75 -3.66
CA LYS A 102 -11.43 12.37 -4.84
C LYS A 102 -10.80 11.24 -5.67
N ARG A 103 -9.47 11.16 -5.70
CA ARG A 103 -8.78 10.06 -6.42
C ARG A 103 -8.84 8.76 -5.67
N GLU A 104 -8.73 8.79 -4.37
CA GLU A 104 -8.91 7.59 -3.56
C GLU A 104 -10.33 7.03 -3.73
N GLU A 105 -11.37 7.88 -3.66
CA GLU A 105 -12.76 7.46 -3.92
C GLU A 105 -12.85 6.73 -5.27
N GLN A 106 -12.29 7.33 -6.31
CA GLN A 106 -12.25 6.70 -7.63
C GLN A 106 -11.53 5.35 -7.60
N CYS A 107 -10.41 5.24 -6.88
CA CYS A 107 -9.68 3.98 -6.76
C CYS A 107 -10.53 2.91 -6.05
N ILE A 108 -11.23 3.26 -4.99
CA ILE A 108 -12.13 2.35 -4.28
C ILE A 108 -13.30 1.90 -5.17
N GLU A 109 -13.93 2.83 -5.90
CA GLU A 109 -15.00 2.47 -6.85
C GLU A 109 -14.49 1.55 -7.97
N MET A 110 -13.27 1.75 -8.44
CA MET A 110 -12.62 0.83 -9.40
C MET A 110 -12.36 -0.55 -8.77
N CYS A 111 -11.98 -0.61 -7.50
CA CYS A 111 -11.85 -1.87 -6.76
C CYS A 111 -13.19 -2.61 -6.62
N LYS A 112 -14.27 -1.88 -6.29
CA LYS A 112 -15.64 -2.43 -6.22
C LYS A 112 -16.07 -2.99 -7.59
N SER A 113 -15.94 -2.18 -8.64
CA SER A 113 -16.31 -2.60 -10.01
C SER A 113 -15.45 -3.76 -10.52
N GLY A 114 -14.15 -3.74 -10.20
CA GLY A 114 -13.19 -4.79 -10.53
C GLY A 114 -13.32 -6.07 -9.68
N ARG A 115 -14.18 -6.05 -8.66
CA ARG A 115 -14.39 -7.17 -7.73
C ARG A 115 -13.09 -7.74 -7.18
N VAL A 116 -12.25 -6.87 -6.63
CA VAL A 116 -10.98 -7.30 -6.02
C VAL A 116 -11.22 -8.24 -4.84
N ALA A 117 -10.24 -9.08 -4.52
CA ALA A 117 -10.28 -9.98 -3.38
C ALA A 117 -10.09 -9.26 -2.04
N GLY A 118 -9.50 -8.07 -2.08
CA GLY A 118 -9.25 -7.21 -0.94
C GLY A 118 -8.45 -5.99 -1.37
N VAL A 119 -8.30 -5.03 -0.47
CA VAL A 119 -7.55 -3.78 -0.71
C VAL A 119 -6.52 -3.57 0.39
N VAL A 120 -5.33 -3.14 0.00
CA VAL A 120 -4.30 -2.58 0.88
C VAL A 120 -4.24 -1.07 0.61
N LEU A 121 -4.53 -0.27 1.63
CA LEU A 121 -4.57 1.18 1.56
C LEU A 121 -3.39 1.78 2.33
N CYS A 122 -2.54 2.52 1.63
CA CYS A 122 -1.35 3.18 2.20
C CYS A 122 -1.45 4.71 2.15
N SER A 123 -2.57 5.26 1.69
CA SER A 123 -2.77 6.71 1.59
C SER A 123 -3.62 7.24 2.75
N GLY A 124 -3.46 8.52 3.09
CA GLY A 124 -4.00 9.12 4.30
C GLY A 124 -5.01 10.24 4.11
N SER A 125 -5.67 10.35 2.95
CA SER A 125 -6.49 11.52 2.62
C SER A 125 -7.98 11.40 2.97
N PHE A 126 -8.44 10.32 3.63
CA PHE A 126 -9.87 10.08 3.84
C PHE A 126 -10.35 10.01 5.28
N GLU A 127 -11.59 10.44 5.45
CA GLU A 127 -12.44 10.07 6.57
C GLU A 127 -12.75 8.56 6.54
N THR A 128 -12.64 7.91 7.70
CA THR A 128 -12.83 6.46 7.89
C THR A 128 -14.22 5.98 7.50
N GLU A 129 -15.24 6.84 7.59
CA GLU A 129 -16.64 6.50 7.29
C GLU A 129 -16.88 6.05 5.85
N LYS A 130 -16.10 6.56 4.90
CA LYS A 130 -16.23 6.21 3.47
C LYS A 130 -15.81 4.79 3.14
N PHE A 131 -15.11 4.12 4.06
CA PHE A 131 -14.72 2.72 3.91
C PHE A 131 -15.67 1.74 4.61
N ARG A 132 -16.71 2.23 5.26
CA ARG A 132 -17.74 1.38 5.85
C ARG A 132 -18.58 0.71 4.77
N GLY A 133 -18.92 -0.55 4.98
CA GLY A 133 -19.80 -1.32 4.07
C GLY A 133 -19.15 -1.78 2.77
N LEU A 134 -17.82 -1.88 2.72
CA LEU A 134 -17.12 -2.55 1.63
C LEU A 134 -17.44 -4.04 1.65
N ASP A 135 -17.67 -4.63 0.47
CA ASP A 135 -17.95 -6.05 0.27
C ASP A 135 -16.65 -6.89 0.14
N PHE A 136 -15.51 -6.29 0.41
CA PHE A 136 -14.20 -6.92 0.43
C PHE A 136 -13.37 -6.45 1.64
N PRO A 137 -12.41 -7.27 2.11
CA PRO A 137 -11.52 -6.89 3.21
C PRO A 137 -10.62 -5.71 2.85
N LEU A 138 -10.46 -4.80 3.80
CA LEU A 138 -9.55 -3.66 3.73
C LEU A 138 -8.48 -3.79 4.81
N ILE A 139 -7.23 -3.61 4.43
CA ILE A 139 -6.09 -3.49 5.34
C ILE A 139 -5.44 -2.14 5.10
N THR A 140 -5.13 -1.42 6.18
CA THR A 140 -4.39 -0.15 6.11
C THR A 140 -2.92 -0.35 6.50
N LEU A 141 -2.04 0.45 5.89
CA LEU A 141 -0.63 0.53 6.27
C LEU A 141 -0.31 1.96 6.72
N GLU A 142 0.32 2.08 7.90
CA GLU A 142 0.69 3.37 8.52
C GLU A 142 -0.51 4.34 8.56
N ARG A 143 -1.68 3.80 8.88
CA ARG A 143 -2.90 4.56 9.04
C ARG A 143 -3.80 3.88 10.06
N SER A 144 -4.10 4.58 11.13
CA SER A 144 -5.15 4.18 12.07
C SER A 144 -6.52 4.45 11.46
N MET A 145 -7.42 3.50 11.61
CA MET A 145 -8.83 3.64 11.27
C MET A 145 -9.66 3.12 12.46
N ASP A 146 -10.90 3.60 12.55
CA ASP A 146 -11.83 3.18 13.59
C ASP A 146 -12.09 1.67 13.58
N GLU A 147 -12.78 1.19 14.64
CA GLU A 147 -13.09 -0.21 14.87
C GLU A 147 -13.61 -0.94 13.61
N GLY A 148 -13.07 -2.13 13.36
CA GLY A 148 -13.48 -3.04 12.28
C GLY A 148 -12.54 -3.08 11.08
N THR A 149 -11.49 -2.27 11.04
CA THR A 149 -10.48 -2.32 10.00
C THR A 149 -9.15 -2.83 10.56
N SER A 150 -8.50 -3.77 9.85
CA SER A 150 -7.18 -4.25 10.24
C SER A 150 -6.11 -3.28 9.74
N GLY A 151 -5.32 -2.73 10.65
CA GLY A 151 -4.17 -1.87 10.35
C GLY A 151 -2.85 -2.57 10.62
N VAL A 152 -1.83 -2.22 9.86
CA VAL A 152 -0.43 -2.58 10.11
C VAL A 152 0.35 -1.29 10.18
N GLU A 153 0.95 -1.02 11.33
CA GLU A 153 1.73 0.18 11.59
C GLU A 153 2.97 -0.14 12.41
N CYS A 154 3.97 0.71 12.34
CA CYS A 154 5.12 0.65 13.23
C CYS A 154 4.75 1.22 14.61
N ASP A 155 5.45 0.80 15.65
CA ASP A 155 5.41 1.51 16.94
C ASP A 155 6.20 2.83 16.80
N ASN A 156 5.52 3.82 16.22
CA ASN A 156 6.11 5.11 15.90
C ASN A 156 6.49 5.90 17.15
N TYR A 157 5.74 5.72 18.26
CA TYR A 157 6.07 6.36 19.52
C TYR A 157 7.35 5.78 20.12
N GLN A 158 7.47 4.46 20.16
CA GLN A 158 8.70 3.80 20.63
C GLN A 158 9.88 4.17 19.73
N GLY A 159 9.69 4.15 18.40
CA GLY A 159 10.72 4.55 17.45
C GLY A 159 11.22 5.98 17.66
N GLY A 160 10.29 6.93 17.87
CA GLY A 160 10.60 8.33 18.18
C GLY A 160 11.34 8.49 19.50
N THR A 161 10.90 7.75 20.53
CA THR A 161 11.57 7.74 21.85
C THR A 161 13.02 7.24 21.73
N LEU A 162 13.24 6.12 21.05
CA LEU A 162 14.58 5.54 20.87
C LEU A 162 15.51 6.45 20.08
N ALA A 163 15.02 7.05 18.99
CA ALA A 163 15.83 7.97 18.19
C ALA A 163 16.22 9.23 18.98
N THR A 164 15.28 9.81 19.71
CA THR A 164 15.55 10.99 20.56
C THR A 164 16.49 10.67 21.68
N GLN A 165 16.28 9.54 22.38
CA GLN A 165 17.18 9.12 23.46
C GLN A 165 18.60 8.87 22.94
N HIS A 166 18.74 8.30 21.73
CA HIS A 166 20.05 8.10 21.12
C HIS A 166 20.83 9.41 20.94
N LEU A 167 20.17 10.48 20.48
CA LEU A 167 20.82 11.80 20.36
C LEU A 167 21.26 12.35 21.72
N ILE A 168 20.41 12.22 22.74
CA ILE A 168 20.72 12.64 24.12
C ILE A 168 21.90 11.83 24.66
N ASP A 169 21.94 10.53 24.45
CA ASP A 169 23.04 9.65 24.89
C ASP A 169 24.35 10.00 24.18
N LYS A 170 24.29 10.54 22.94
CA LYS A 170 25.41 11.11 22.20
C LYS A 170 25.84 12.48 22.72
N LYS A 171 25.18 13.00 23.76
CA LYS A 171 25.48 14.28 24.40
C LYS A 171 25.10 15.49 23.55
N CYS A 172 24.13 15.35 22.65
CA CYS A 172 23.54 16.51 22.02
C CYS A 172 22.73 17.32 23.05
N HIS A 173 22.83 18.63 23.01
CA HIS A 173 22.27 19.56 24.00
C HIS A 173 21.00 20.23 23.49
N LYS A 174 20.95 20.54 22.19
CA LYS A 174 19.80 21.14 21.53
C LYS A 174 19.41 20.33 20.30
N LEU A 175 18.20 19.77 20.35
CA LEU A 175 17.74 18.87 19.31
C LEU A 175 16.75 19.54 18.37
N MET A 176 16.81 19.18 17.10
CA MET A 176 15.81 19.56 16.10
C MET A 176 15.09 18.32 15.60
N TYR A 177 13.76 18.37 15.59
CA TYR A 177 12.94 17.43 14.85
C TYR A 177 12.54 18.06 13.51
N ILE A 178 12.71 17.33 12.41
CA ILE A 178 12.25 17.75 11.09
C ILE A 178 11.32 16.67 10.56
N GLY A 179 10.07 17.02 10.32
CA GLY A 179 9.10 16.06 9.83
C GLY A 179 7.69 16.56 10.04
N GLY A 180 6.77 15.59 10.04
CA GLY A 180 5.36 15.90 10.08
C GLY A 180 4.89 16.44 8.73
N MET A 181 3.68 16.08 8.40
CA MET A 181 2.94 16.69 7.32
C MET A 181 1.70 17.24 8.01
N SER A 182 1.49 18.53 7.98
CA SER A 182 0.23 19.10 8.46
C SER A 182 -0.91 18.54 7.61
N ALA A 183 -1.33 17.34 7.95
CA ALA A 183 -2.60 16.80 7.52
C ALA A 183 -3.61 17.48 8.43
N GLY A 184 -4.43 18.36 7.99
CA GLY A 184 -5.39 19.16 8.75
C GLY A 184 -5.69 18.68 10.17
N GLU A 185 -6.26 19.54 11.00
CA GLU A 185 -6.38 19.35 12.45
C GLU A 185 -7.08 18.04 12.90
N ASP A 186 -7.77 17.35 11.97
CA ASP A 186 -8.64 16.21 12.28
C ASP A 186 -8.06 14.83 11.87
N ILE A 187 -6.89 14.76 11.23
CA ILE A 187 -6.33 13.48 10.76
C ILE A 187 -4.96 13.24 11.39
N HIS A 188 -4.90 12.38 12.40
CA HIS A 188 -3.64 11.91 12.97
C HIS A 188 -3.11 10.71 12.17
N MET A 189 -1.90 10.88 11.63
CA MET A 189 -1.17 9.76 11.03
C MET A 189 -0.33 9.04 12.09
N PRO A 190 -0.18 7.72 12.05
CA PRO A 190 0.69 7.01 12.99
C PRO A 190 2.12 7.56 13.04
N ALA A 191 2.63 8.08 11.92
CA ALA A 191 3.93 8.71 11.85
C ALA A 191 4.06 9.97 12.73
N ASP A 192 2.95 10.67 13.05
CA ASP A 192 2.96 11.86 13.90
C ASP A 192 3.36 11.52 15.35
N PHE A 193 3.18 10.27 15.77
CA PHE A 193 3.64 9.82 17.08
C PHE A 193 5.16 9.84 17.24
N ARG A 194 5.94 9.95 16.16
CA ARG A 194 7.39 10.19 16.22
C ARG A 194 7.70 11.56 16.79
N GLU A 195 6.96 12.59 16.36
CA GLU A 195 7.06 13.95 16.89
C GLU A 195 6.62 14.02 18.35
N VAL A 196 5.46 13.40 18.67
CA VAL A 196 4.96 13.36 20.04
C VAL A 196 6.01 12.74 20.98
N ALA A 197 6.59 11.61 20.58
CA ALA A 197 7.63 10.95 21.35
C ALA A 197 8.91 11.78 21.50
N PHE A 198 9.28 12.51 20.44
CA PHE A 198 10.41 13.46 20.50
C PHE A 198 10.16 14.54 21.54
N ARG A 199 9.01 15.21 21.48
CA ARG A 199 8.65 16.27 22.44
C ARG A 199 8.59 15.75 23.88
N ASP A 200 7.95 14.60 24.09
CA ASP A 200 7.83 13.97 25.41
C ASP A 200 9.19 13.58 26.00
N THR A 201 10.07 13.03 25.16
CA THR A 201 11.41 12.61 25.60
C THR A 201 12.27 13.83 25.94
N CYS A 202 12.25 14.88 25.12
CA CYS A 202 12.94 16.13 25.42
C CYS A 202 12.41 16.80 26.70
N ALA A 203 11.10 16.80 26.91
CA ALA A 203 10.49 17.36 28.12
C ALA A 203 10.92 16.58 29.39
N LYS A 204 10.92 15.23 29.34
CA LYS A 204 11.35 14.38 30.46
C LYS A 204 12.82 14.58 30.81
N THR A 205 13.68 14.76 29.81
CA THR A 205 15.14 14.94 30.00
C THR A 205 15.56 16.41 30.15
N LYS A 206 14.62 17.34 30.00
CA LYS A 206 14.87 18.80 30.00
C LYS A 206 15.86 19.20 28.90
N THR A 207 15.81 18.53 27.76
CA THR A 207 16.65 18.82 26.59
C THR A 207 16.01 19.94 25.76
N GLU A 208 16.79 20.97 25.42
CA GLU A 208 16.31 22.01 24.52
C GLU A 208 15.97 21.44 23.14
N ASN A 209 14.86 21.92 22.57
CA ASN A 209 14.43 21.38 21.28
C ASN A 209 13.67 22.40 20.44
N VAL A 210 13.67 22.14 19.13
CA VAL A 210 12.86 22.84 18.14
C VAL A 210 12.22 21.81 17.21
N VAL A 211 10.99 22.08 16.78
CA VAL A 211 10.25 21.23 15.86
C VAL A 211 9.94 22.00 14.59
N ILE A 212 10.38 21.46 13.48
CA ILE A 212 10.19 22.00 12.13
C ILE A 212 9.22 21.08 11.39
N VAL A 213 8.09 21.62 10.97
CA VAL A 213 7.08 20.89 10.19
C VAL A 213 7.33 21.13 8.71
N THR A 214 7.38 20.04 7.93
CA THR A 214 7.54 20.09 6.48
C THR A 214 6.22 20.44 5.78
N GLU A 215 6.31 21.04 4.60
CA GLU A 215 5.13 21.37 3.81
C GLU A 215 4.64 20.13 3.02
N LYS A 216 3.33 20.05 2.83
CA LYS A 216 2.69 18.93 2.11
C LYS A 216 3.26 18.72 0.69
N GLN A 217 3.59 19.80 -0.02
CA GLN A 217 4.15 19.72 -1.35
C GLN A 217 5.54 19.06 -1.39
N MET A 218 6.32 19.14 -0.30
CA MET A 218 7.63 18.49 -0.20
C MET A 218 7.51 16.97 -0.15
N PHE A 219 6.40 16.45 0.37
CA PHE A 219 6.14 15.01 0.30
C PHE A 219 5.94 14.54 -1.15
N ASP A 220 5.29 15.36 -1.98
CA ASP A 220 5.04 15.01 -3.38
C ASP A 220 6.31 15.14 -4.24
N SER A 221 7.15 16.17 -4.00
CA SER A 221 8.40 16.39 -4.73
C SER A 221 9.59 15.60 -4.20
N MET A 222 9.59 15.28 -2.91
CA MET A 222 10.71 14.72 -2.15
C MET A 222 11.96 15.64 -2.15
N GLU A 223 11.75 16.94 -2.35
CA GLU A 223 12.81 17.95 -2.38
C GLU A 223 12.91 18.63 -1.02
N TYR A 224 13.76 18.11 -0.14
CA TYR A 224 13.92 18.62 1.22
C TYR A 224 15.24 19.38 1.44
N TYR A 225 16.21 19.24 0.56
CA TYR A 225 17.57 19.72 0.79
C TYR A 225 17.66 21.21 1.14
N GLU A 226 17.11 22.09 0.29
CA GLU A 226 17.20 23.54 0.55
C GLU A 226 16.42 23.95 1.80
N PHE A 227 15.26 23.35 2.02
CA PHE A 227 14.46 23.57 3.23
C PHE A 227 15.23 23.19 4.50
N VAL A 228 15.79 21.99 4.54
CA VAL A 228 16.56 21.51 5.71
C VAL A 228 17.79 22.39 5.92
N ARG A 229 18.50 22.75 4.85
CA ARG A 229 19.65 23.65 4.89
C ARG A 229 19.30 25.00 5.48
N GLU A 230 18.20 25.63 5.04
CA GLU A 230 17.72 26.90 5.59
C GLU A 230 17.43 26.79 7.09
N LYS A 231 16.72 25.73 7.51
CA LYS A 231 16.39 25.53 8.92
C LYS A 231 17.63 25.29 9.80
N LEU A 232 18.65 24.64 9.29
CA LEU A 232 19.92 24.49 10.00
C LEU A 232 20.70 25.82 10.12
N ILE A 233 20.59 26.70 9.12
CA ILE A 233 21.18 28.06 9.18
C ILE A 233 20.42 28.94 10.18
N GLU A 234 19.08 28.81 10.25
CA GLU A 234 18.26 29.56 11.22
C GLU A 234 18.50 29.13 12.68
N HIS A 235 18.96 27.88 12.89
CA HIS A 235 19.19 27.28 14.20
C HIS A 235 20.64 26.77 14.35
N PRO A 236 21.66 27.65 14.33
CA PRO A 236 23.07 27.26 14.32
C PRO A 236 23.55 26.60 15.63
N ASP A 237 22.76 26.68 16.67
CA ASP A 237 23.01 26.09 17.99
C ASP A 237 22.46 24.68 18.17
N VAL A 238 21.78 24.13 17.15
CA VAL A 238 21.34 22.72 17.12
C VAL A 238 22.53 21.82 16.86
N ASP A 239 22.71 20.82 17.71
CA ASP A 239 23.79 19.83 17.65
C ASP A 239 23.31 18.39 17.44
N GLY A 240 21.98 18.17 17.38
CA GLY A 240 21.37 16.90 17.05
C GLY A 240 20.09 17.05 16.24
N VAL A 241 19.94 16.27 15.15
CA VAL A 241 18.77 16.32 14.27
C VAL A 241 18.10 14.95 14.20
N PHE A 242 16.79 14.92 14.43
CA PHE A 242 15.93 13.79 14.18
C PHE A 242 15.06 14.07 12.95
N ALA A 243 15.41 13.51 11.80
CA ALA A 243 14.55 13.53 10.62
C ALA A 243 13.51 12.41 10.72
N SER A 244 12.23 12.73 10.52
CA SER A 244 11.13 11.74 10.67
C SER A 244 11.16 10.62 9.63
N SER A 245 11.89 10.81 8.53
CA SER A 245 12.13 9.78 7.50
C SER A 245 13.54 9.89 6.93
N ASP A 246 13.99 8.80 6.32
CA ASP A 246 15.28 8.74 5.62
C ASP A 246 15.35 9.70 4.42
N VAL A 247 14.23 9.96 3.76
CA VAL A 247 14.16 10.91 2.62
C VAL A 247 14.39 12.35 3.07
N ILE A 248 13.95 12.71 4.29
CA ILE A 248 14.21 14.05 4.85
C ILE A 248 15.65 14.15 5.34
N GLY A 249 16.23 13.02 5.78
CA GLY A 249 17.58 12.98 6.36
C GLY A 249 18.70 12.78 5.34
N ALA A 250 18.38 12.56 4.06
CA ALA A 250 19.34 12.33 3.00
C ALA A 250 19.74 13.62 2.29
#